data_ce9ffd9bdfb261c9eb34e24fb84f353e
#
_entry.id   ce9ffd9bdfb261c9eb34e24fb84f353e
#
_cell.length_a   1.000
_cell.length_b   1.000
_cell.length_c   1.000
_cell.angle_alpha   90.00
_cell.angle_beta   90.00
_cell.angle_gamma   90.00
#
_symmetry.space_group_name_H-M   'P 1'
#
loop_
_entity.id
_entity.type
_entity.pdbx_description
1 polymer ?
#
loop_
_entity_poly.entity_id
_entity_poly.type
_entity_poly.pdbx_seq_one_letter_code
_entity_poly.pdbx_strand_id
1 'polypeptide(L)'
;VNGVKTGFTNNAGRCLVTSVERNDFEIITVVLQADTKKIRTSDSIKLINYVYENYELVNIKKIIDDKFYKWKEINEDRIKVNKCKNSNMDLYITGLQNDIIPMKKTDKDNIDVEINNLFYFEAPVEKDTIIGNLKVNLNGETIDVIEIKNKNYILKRNVYDYLKIFAKVL
;
A
#
# COMPACT_ATOMS: atom_id res chain seq x y z
N VAL A 1 8.49 -7.88 -26.87
CA VAL A 1 9.19 -6.59 -27.01
C VAL A 1 8.22 -5.61 -27.64
N ASN A 2 7.85 -4.57 -26.89
CA ASN A 2 6.80 -3.62 -27.29
C ASN A 2 7.39 -2.36 -27.96
N GLY A 3 8.66 -2.08 -27.77
CA GLY A 3 9.32 -0.93 -28.38
C GLY A 3 10.84 -0.99 -28.28
N VAL A 4 11.48 -0.43 -29.31
CA VAL A 4 12.93 -0.32 -29.41
C VAL A 4 13.30 1.02 -30.02
N LYS A 5 14.19 1.75 -29.35
CA LYS A 5 14.81 2.94 -29.90
C LYS A 5 16.32 2.82 -29.82
N THR A 6 16.98 2.90 -30.97
CA THR A 6 18.45 2.93 -31.03
C THR A 6 18.97 4.35 -31.22
N GLY A 7 20.14 4.63 -30.71
CA GLY A 7 20.87 5.86 -30.92
C GLY A 7 22.36 5.59 -31.15
N PHE A 8 23.02 6.48 -31.89
CA PHE A 8 24.47 6.47 -32.07
C PHE A 8 25.00 7.88 -32.37
N THR A 9 26.03 8.25 -31.63
CA THR A 9 26.95 9.33 -32.01
C THR A 9 28.37 8.89 -31.64
N ASN A 10 29.38 9.53 -32.21
CA ASN A 10 30.78 9.18 -31.89
C ASN A 10 31.10 9.33 -30.40
N ASN A 11 30.48 10.31 -29.74
CA ASN A 11 30.72 10.58 -28.32
C ASN A 11 29.86 9.73 -27.41
N ALA A 12 28.59 9.43 -27.79
CA ALA A 12 27.65 8.67 -26.96
C ALA A 12 27.76 7.17 -27.15
N GLY A 13 28.51 6.69 -28.13
CA GLY A 13 28.56 5.28 -28.48
C GLY A 13 27.21 4.75 -28.99
N ARG A 14 26.98 3.46 -28.87
CA ARG A 14 25.74 2.81 -29.31
C ARG A 14 24.79 2.69 -28.13
N CYS A 15 23.59 3.28 -28.29
CA CYS A 15 22.57 3.31 -27.26
C CYS A 15 21.33 2.50 -27.69
N LEU A 16 20.60 1.97 -26.72
CA LEU A 16 19.36 1.20 -26.92
C LEU A 16 18.43 1.40 -25.74
N VAL A 17 17.20 1.73 -26.02
CA VAL A 17 16.06 1.64 -25.08
C VAL A 17 15.14 0.53 -25.56
N THR A 18 14.80 -0.42 -24.70
CA THR A 18 13.92 -1.55 -25.02
C THR A 18 12.81 -1.65 -24.00
N SER A 19 11.56 -1.71 -24.43
CA SER A 19 10.40 -2.07 -23.62
C SER A 19 10.01 -3.51 -23.88
N VAL A 20 9.80 -4.27 -22.82
CA VAL A 20 9.38 -5.68 -22.86
C VAL A 20 8.33 -5.91 -21.80
N GLU A 21 7.26 -6.60 -22.16
CA GLU A 21 6.19 -7.03 -21.28
C GLU A 21 6.06 -8.55 -21.27
N ARG A 22 5.93 -9.14 -20.08
CA ARG A 22 5.61 -10.56 -19.85
C ARG A 22 4.68 -10.66 -18.67
N ASN A 23 3.52 -11.30 -18.85
CA ASN A 23 2.54 -11.52 -17.76
C ASN A 23 2.19 -10.22 -17.03
N ASP A 24 1.81 -9.18 -17.76
CA ASP A 24 1.47 -7.84 -17.26
C ASP A 24 2.60 -7.10 -16.54
N PHE A 25 3.82 -7.64 -16.55
CA PHE A 25 5.01 -7.00 -16.02
C PHE A 25 5.82 -6.37 -17.15
N GLU A 26 5.62 -5.06 -17.35
CA GLU A 26 6.41 -4.28 -18.29
C GLU A 26 7.68 -3.75 -17.65
N ILE A 27 8.79 -3.86 -18.37
CA ILE A 27 10.08 -3.29 -17.98
C ILE A 27 10.69 -2.49 -19.13
N ILE A 28 11.44 -1.46 -18.77
CA ILE A 28 12.22 -0.66 -19.70
C ILE A 28 13.69 -0.85 -19.37
N THR A 29 14.49 -1.24 -20.37
CA THR A 29 15.95 -1.31 -20.22
C THR A 29 16.62 -0.23 -21.04
N VAL A 30 17.67 0.37 -20.50
CA VAL A 30 18.47 1.41 -21.14
C VAL A 30 19.92 0.98 -21.14
N VAL A 31 20.49 0.82 -22.32
CA VAL A 31 21.92 0.55 -22.52
C VAL A 31 22.52 1.74 -23.23
N LEU A 32 23.56 2.31 -22.65
CA LEU A 32 24.29 3.48 -23.16
C LEU A 32 25.75 3.12 -23.43
N GLN A 33 26.38 3.81 -24.37
CA GLN A 33 27.81 3.79 -24.63
C GLN A 33 28.40 2.39 -24.92
N ALA A 34 27.62 1.52 -25.58
CA ALA A 34 28.15 0.22 -25.97
C ALA A 34 29.08 0.35 -27.19
N ASP A 35 30.18 -0.41 -27.19
CA ASP A 35 31.18 -0.37 -28.26
C ASP A 35 30.64 -0.88 -29.58
N THR A 36 29.86 -1.95 -29.54
CA THR A 36 29.32 -2.60 -30.73
C THR A 36 27.80 -2.81 -30.65
N LYS A 37 27.16 -2.98 -31.83
CA LYS A 37 25.73 -3.36 -31.89
C LYS A 37 25.46 -4.68 -31.16
N LYS A 38 26.39 -5.64 -31.24
CA LYS A 38 26.27 -6.96 -30.60
C LYS A 38 26.28 -6.85 -29.07
N ILE A 39 27.25 -6.10 -28.52
CA ILE A 39 27.35 -5.85 -27.06
C ILE A 39 26.07 -5.15 -26.57
N ARG A 40 25.65 -4.06 -27.19
CA ARG A 40 24.45 -3.32 -26.87
C ARG A 40 23.21 -4.21 -26.77
N THR A 41 23.00 -5.06 -27.78
CA THR A 41 21.84 -5.98 -27.80
C THR A 41 21.98 -7.07 -26.74
N SER A 42 23.16 -7.66 -26.60
CA SER A 42 23.45 -8.66 -25.58
C SER A 42 23.20 -8.14 -24.17
N ASP A 43 23.63 -6.92 -23.86
CA ASP A 43 23.48 -6.34 -22.54
C ASP A 43 22.01 -6.01 -22.24
N SER A 44 21.23 -5.52 -23.23
CA SER A 44 19.80 -5.36 -23.09
C SER A 44 19.10 -6.69 -22.75
N ILE A 45 19.45 -7.78 -23.45
CA ILE A 45 18.88 -9.11 -23.17
C ILE A 45 19.27 -9.60 -21.77
N LYS A 46 20.52 -9.41 -21.34
CA LYS A 46 20.94 -9.78 -19.98
C LYS A 46 20.14 -9.04 -18.91
N LEU A 47 19.93 -7.72 -19.05
CA LEU A 47 19.14 -6.92 -18.14
C LEU A 47 17.68 -7.40 -18.09
N ILE A 48 17.09 -7.67 -19.24
CA ILE A 48 15.71 -8.20 -19.34
C ILE A 48 15.60 -9.53 -18.59
N ASN A 49 16.50 -10.47 -18.85
CA ASN A 49 16.48 -11.78 -18.21
C ASN A 49 16.71 -11.65 -16.70
N TYR A 50 17.68 -10.83 -16.28
CA TYR A 50 17.94 -10.58 -14.85
C TYR A 50 16.68 -10.10 -14.12
N VAL A 51 15.93 -9.15 -14.71
CA VAL A 51 14.70 -8.66 -14.05
C VAL A 51 13.65 -9.76 -13.94
N TYR A 52 13.33 -10.48 -15.02
CA TYR A 52 12.30 -11.52 -14.99
C TYR A 52 12.70 -12.77 -14.18
N GLU A 53 13.98 -13.03 -14.03
CA GLU A 53 14.48 -14.11 -13.17
C GLU A 53 14.37 -13.74 -11.67
N ASN A 54 14.63 -12.49 -11.32
CA ASN A 54 14.77 -12.05 -9.92
C ASN A 54 13.60 -11.26 -9.36
N TYR A 55 12.73 -10.69 -10.20
CA TYR A 55 11.62 -9.85 -9.78
C TYR A 55 10.28 -10.43 -10.22
N GLU A 56 9.24 -10.11 -9.47
CA GLU A 56 7.85 -10.40 -9.79
C GLU A 56 6.94 -9.24 -9.38
N LEU A 57 5.70 -9.22 -9.92
CA LEU A 57 4.65 -8.32 -9.45
C LEU A 57 3.96 -8.95 -8.24
N VAL A 58 3.92 -8.22 -7.13
CA VAL A 58 3.28 -8.65 -5.88
C VAL A 58 2.07 -7.78 -5.60
N ASN A 59 0.91 -8.40 -5.40
CA ASN A 59 -0.31 -7.72 -4.97
C ASN A 59 -0.23 -7.43 -3.46
N ILE A 60 0.30 -6.25 -3.11
CA ILE A 60 0.44 -5.80 -1.72
C ILE A 60 -0.91 -5.43 -1.11
N LYS A 61 -1.88 -4.98 -1.92
CA LYS A 61 -3.23 -4.68 -1.44
C LYS A 61 -3.85 -5.88 -0.73
N LYS A 62 -3.75 -7.07 -1.31
CA LYS A 62 -4.27 -8.29 -0.69
C LYS A 62 -3.62 -8.57 0.66
N ILE A 63 -2.30 -8.39 0.77
CA ILE A 63 -1.56 -8.60 2.02
C ILE A 63 -2.04 -7.59 3.09
N ILE A 64 -2.20 -6.33 2.68
CA ILE A 64 -2.66 -5.24 3.54
C ILE A 64 -4.11 -5.50 4.01
N ASP A 65 -5.02 -5.81 3.09
CA ASP A 65 -6.41 -6.10 3.40
C ASP A 65 -6.52 -7.29 4.39
N ASP A 66 -5.81 -8.39 4.15
CA ASP A 66 -5.80 -9.57 5.04
C ASP A 66 -5.29 -9.22 6.45
N LYS A 67 -4.25 -8.41 6.56
CA LYS A 67 -3.72 -7.95 7.85
C LYS A 67 -4.67 -6.99 8.56
N PHE A 68 -5.26 -6.04 7.82
CA PHE A 68 -6.24 -5.10 8.36
C PHE A 68 -7.50 -5.80 8.87
N TYR A 69 -8.08 -6.73 8.13
CA TYR A 69 -9.26 -7.46 8.56
C TYR A 69 -9.00 -8.31 9.81
N LYS A 70 -7.88 -9.02 9.89
CA LYS A 70 -7.48 -9.76 11.10
C LYS A 70 -7.30 -8.84 12.32
N TRP A 71 -6.66 -7.69 12.11
CA TRP A 71 -6.52 -6.70 13.16
C TRP A 71 -7.87 -6.14 13.61
N LYS A 72 -8.77 -5.85 12.65
CA LYS A 72 -10.11 -5.33 12.92
C LYS A 72 -10.93 -6.29 13.78
N GLU A 73 -10.97 -7.57 13.44
CA GLU A 73 -11.65 -8.60 14.24
C GLU A 73 -11.21 -8.63 15.71
N ILE A 74 -9.93 -8.42 15.97
CA ILE A 74 -9.37 -8.47 17.33
C ILE A 74 -9.59 -7.17 18.10
N ASN A 75 -9.57 -6.02 17.41
CA ASN A 75 -9.44 -4.71 18.05
C ASN A 75 -10.65 -3.80 17.91
N GLU A 76 -11.61 -4.09 17.03
CA GLU A 76 -12.77 -3.22 16.78
C GLU A 76 -13.56 -2.94 18.07
N ASP A 77 -13.83 -3.95 18.89
CA ASP A 77 -14.55 -3.82 20.16
C ASP A 77 -13.74 -3.11 21.26
N ARG A 78 -12.44 -2.95 21.06
CA ARG A 78 -11.54 -2.24 22.02
C ARG A 78 -11.55 -0.73 21.80
N ILE A 79 -11.98 -0.27 20.62
CA ILE A 79 -12.09 1.15 20.31
C ILE A 79 -13.33 1.69 21.02
N LYS A 80 -13.14 2.67 21.91
CA LYS A 80 -14.19 3.25 22.74
C LYS A 80 -14.47 4.69 22.33
N VAL A 81 -15.73 5.02 22.17
CA VAL A 81 -16.18 6.39 21.94
C VAL A 81 -16.99 6.84 23.14
N ASN A 82 -16.46 7.79 23.89
CA ASN A 82 -17.14 8.34 25.08
C ASN A 82 -18.26 9.31 24.66
N LYS A 83 -19.27 9.43 25.52
CA LYS A 83 -20.42 10.33 25.35
C LYS A 83 -21.21 10.12 24.05
N CYS A 84 -21.10 8.96 23.40
CA CYS A 84 -21.79 8.64 22.16
C CYS A 84 -23.15 7.98 22.40
N LYS A 85 -24.07 8.09 21.43
CA LYS A 85 -25.33 7.33 21.41
C LYS A 85 -25.11 5.87 21.07
N ASN A 86 -24.26 5.63 20.09
CA ASN A 86 -23.85 4.30 19.61
C ASN A 86 -22.35 4.34 19.36
N SER A 87 -21.62 3.39 19.92
CA SER A 87 -20.16 3.34 19.86
C SER A 87 -19.62 2.58 18.64
N ASN A 88 -20.48 2.11 17.74
CA ASN A 88 -20.07 1.26 16.64
C ASN A 88 -19.36 2.09 15.56
N MET A 89 -18.06 1.91 15.43
CA MET A 89 -17.24 2.47 14.36
C MET A 89 -17.14 1.47 13.21
N ASP A 90 -17.41 1.91 11.98
CA ASP A 90 -17.14 1.13 10.77
C ASP A 90 -15.81 1.61 10.16
N LEU A 91 -14.78 0.81 10.33
CA LEU A 91 -13.41 1.17 9.94
C LEU A 91 -13.10 0.71 8.52
N TYR A 92 -12.40 1.55 7.79
CA TYR A 92 -11.87 1.27 6.47
C TYR A 92 -10.48 1.88 6.28
N ILE A 93 -9.75 1.39 5.31
CA ILE A 93 -8.42 1.88 4.93
C ILE A 93 -8.47 2.62 3.61
N THR A 94 -7.63 3.65 3.48
CA THR A 94 -7.52 4.47 2.26
C THR A 94 -6.13 5.07 2.13
N GLY A 95 -5.72 5.38 0.89
CA GLY A 95 -4.45 6.05 0.61
C GLY A 95 -3.36 5.13 0.05
N LEU A 96 -3.62 3.85 -0.20
CA LEU A 96 -2.67 2.98 -0.90
C LEU A 96 -2.38 3.54 -2.30
N GLN A 97 -1.11 3.76 -2.59
CA GLN A 97 -0.69 4.37 -3.86
C GLN A 97 -0.74 3.37 -5.02
N ASN A 98 -0.28 2.15 -4.79
CA ASN A 98 -0.24 1.11 -5.81
C ASN A 98 -0.69 -0.23 -5.22
N ASP A 99 -1.65 -0.88 -5.86
CA ASP A 99 -2.15 -2.19 -5.44
C ASP A 99 -1.12 -3.31 -5.70
N ILE A 100 -0.33 -3.14 -6.75
CA ILE A 100 0.67 -4.11 -7.22
C ILE A 100 2.00 -3.38 -7.38
N ILE A 101 3.07 -3.94 -6.84
CA ILE A 101 4.42 -3.39 -6.95
C ILE A 101 5.42 -4.46 -7.45
N PRO A 102 6.44 -4.05 -8.24
CA PRO A 102 7.54 -4.93 -8.58
C PRO A 102 8.44 -5.14 -7.36
N MET A 103 8.79 -6.38 -7.08
CA MET A 103 9.57 -6.77 -5.92
C MET A 103 10.54 -7.90 -6.26
N LYS A 104 11.69 -7.97 -5.60
CA LYS A 104 12.53 -9.17 -5.68
C LYS A 104 11.79 -10.36 -5.10
N LYS A 105 11.88 -11.50 -5.77
CA LYS A 105 11.24 -12.76 -5.32
C LYS A 105 11.70 -13.18 -3.92
N THR A 106 12.95 -12.85 -3.57
CA THR A 106 13.54 -13.11 -2.23
C THR A 106 12.95 -12.25 -1.12
N ASP A 107 12.32 -11.14 -1.45
CA ASP A 107 11.89 -10.14 -0.47
C ASP A 107 10.39 -10.26 -0.16
N LYS A 108 9.70 -11.17 -0.81
CA LYS A 108 8.25 -11.35 -0.65
C LYS A 108 7.80 -11.63 0.78
N ASP A 109 8.58 -12.44 1.50
CA ASP A 109 8.30 -12.79 2.89
C ASP A 109 8.75 -11.72 3.90
N ASN A 110 9.44 -10.69 3.42
CA ASN A 110 9.93 -9.56 4.22
C ASN A 110 8.97 -8.36 4.23
N ILE A 111 7.74 -8.55 3.72
CA ILE A 111 6.69 -7.53 3.84
C ILE A 111 6.11 -7.61 5.24
N ASP A 112 6.22 -6.54 6.01
CA ASP A 112 5.57 -6.39 7.29
C ASP A 112 4.58 -5.23 7.27
N VAL A 113 3.48 -5.39 8.03
CA VAL A 113 2.41 -4.40 8.13
C VAL A 113 2.19 -4.07 9.61
N GLU A 114 2.59 -2.87 9.99
CA GLU A 114 2.44 -2.34 11.33
C GLU A 114 1.20 -1.45 11.41
N ILE A 115 0.32 -1.69 12.39
CA ILE A 115 -0.91 -0.90 12.60
C ILE A 115 -0.80 -0.12 13.88
N ASN A 116 -0.89 1.21 13.76
CA ASN A 116 -0.89 2.16 14.86
C ASN A 116 -2.23 2.90 14.91
N ASN A 117 -2.95 2.82 16.03
CA ASN A 117 -4.26 3.42 16.19
C ASN A 117 -4.49 3.97 17.59
N LEU A 118 -5.44 4.90 17.68
CA LEU A 118 -6.00 5.35 18.96
C LEU A 118 -7.17 4.44 19.33
N PHE A 119 -7.31 4.17 20.66
CA PHE A 119 -8.41 3.35 21.18
C PHE A 119 -9.52 4.16 21.86
N TYR A 120 -9.32 5.47 22.10
CA TYR A 120 -10.25 6.31 22.82
C TYR A 120 -10.57 7.56 22.03
N PHE A 121 -11.86 7.80 21.83
CA PHE A 121 -12.40 8.96 21.14
C PHE A 121 -13.51 9.59 21.98
N GLU A 122 -13.84 10.85 21.70
CA GLU A 122 -14.95 11.56 22.30
C GLU A 122 -15.94 12.00 21.21
N ALA A 123 -17.21 11.68 21.44
CA ALA A 123 -18.28 12.09 20.50
C ALA A 123 -18.54 13.62 20.53
N PRO A 124 -18.87 14.25 19.38
CA PRO A 124 -19.12 13.60 18.09
C PRO A 124 -17.83 13.19 17.39
N VAL A 125 -17.89 12.09 16.61
CA VAL A 125 -16.80 11.70 15.71
C VAL A 125 -17.31 11.85 14.28
N GLU A 126 -16.63 12.69 13.53
CA GLU A 126 -17.00 12.96 12.14
C GLU A 126 -16.71 11.75 11.23
N LYS A 127 -17.49 11.68 10.14
CA LYS A 127 -17.16 10.75 9.06
C LYS A 127 -15.75 11.05 8.55
N ASP A 128 -15.03 10.01 8.14
CA ASP A 128 -13.67 10.08 7.61
C ASP A 128 -12.61 10.58 8.62
N THR A 129 -12.96 10.64 9.92
CA THR A 129 -11.98 10.89 10.99
C THR A 129 -10.89 9.82 10.97
N ILE A 130 -9.63 10.25 10.99
CA ILE A 130 -8.48 9.35 11.05
C ILE A 130 -8.41 8.72 12.43
N ILE A 131 -8.47 7.39 12.48
CA ILE A 131 -8.40 6.57 13.70
C ILE A 131 -6.96 6.13 13.96
N GLY A 132 -6.21 5.94 12.89
CA GLY A 132 -4.83 5.48 12.94
C GLY A 132 -4.22 5.39 11.56
N ASN A 133 -3.08 4.74 11.49
CA ASN A 133 -2.38 4.45 10.25
C ASN A 133 -1.85 3.01 10.22
N LEU A 134 -1.60 2.56 9.01
CA LEU A 134 -1.03 1.28 8.69
C LEU A 134 0.24 1.55 7.88
N LYS A 135 1.40 1.14 8.40
CA LYS A 135 2.69 1.26 7.72
C LYS A 135 3.01 -0.05 7.03
N VAL A 136 3.31 0.03 5.76
CA VAL A 136 3.81 -1.09 4.97
C VAL A 136 5.33 -1.01 4.92
N ASN A 137 6.00 -1.99 5.48
CA ASN A 137 7.46 -2.05 5.51
C ASN A 137 7.95 -3.18 4.61
N LEU A 138 9.02 -2.93 3.87
CA LEU A 138 9.75 -3.90 3.08
C LEU A 138 11.22 -3.88 3.49
N ASN A 139 11.76 -5.02 3.93
CA ASN A 139 13.13 -5.12 4.46
C ASN A 139 13.44 -4.09 5.58
N GLY A 140 12.43 -3.73 6.38
CA GLY A 140 12.55 -2.75 7.46
C GLY A 140 12.42 -1.28 7.05
N GLU A 141 12.27 -0.98 5.76
CA GLU A 141 12.01 0.37 5.26
C GLU A 141 10.52 0.56 4.98
N THR A 142 9.95 1.67 5.43
CA THR A 142 8.54 2.01 5.16
C THR A 142 8.39 2.44 3.70
N ILE A 143 7.62 1.68 2.94
CA ILE A 143 7.34 1.92 1.52
C ILE A 143 6.00 2.63 1.28
N ASP A 144 5.04 2.50 2.22
CA ASP A 144 3.76 3.22 2.15
C ASP A 144 3.14 3.41 3.53
N VAL A 145 2.28 4.45 3.67
CA VAL A 145 1.52 4.75 4.89
C VAL A 145 0.06 4.98 4.53
N ILE A 146 -0.81 4.12 5.03
CA ILE A 146 -2.23 4.07 4.71
C ILE A 146 -3.02 4.55 5.92
N GLU A 147 -4.03 5.38 5.69
CA GLU A 147 -4.88 5.87 6.76
C GLU A 147 -6.01 4.88 7.10
N ILE A 148 -6.28 4.70 8.40
CA ILE A 148 -7.45 4.01 8.91
C ILE A 148 -8.47 5.07 9.30
N LYS A 149 -9.65 5.03 8.70
CA LYS A 149 -10.71 6.02 8.90
C LYS A 149 -12.01 5.38 9.38
N ASN A 150 -12.81 6.19 10.07
CA ASN A 150 -14.17 5.86 10.43
C ASN A 150 -15.14 6.29 9.31
N LYS A 151 -15.98 5.36 8.84
CA LYS A 151 -16.96 5.59 7.77
C LYS A 151 -18.22 6.30 8.24
N ASN A 152 -18.55 6.18 9.52
CA ASN A 152 -19.81 6.65 10.08
C ASN A 152 -19.64 7.95 10.86
N TYR A 153 -20.67 8.80 10.86
CA TYR A 153 -20.80 9.87 11.83
C TYR A 153 -21.31 9.29 13.17
N ILE A 154 -20.60 9.55 14.27
CA ILE A 154 -20.97 9.09 15.61
C ILE A 154 -21.55 10.27 16.42
N LEU A 155 -22.83 10.18 16.70
CA LEU A 155 -23.58 11.21 17.42
C LEU A 155 -23.20 11.27 18.90
N LYS A 156 -23.03 12.49 19.41
CA LYS A 156 -22.95 12.75 20.86
C LYS A 156 -24.32 12.57 21.52
N ARG A 157 -24.34 12.06 22.75
CA ARG A 157 -25.53 12.04 23.61
C ARG A 157 -25.95 13.46 23.99
N ASN A 158 -27.24 13.72 23.96
CA ASN A 158 -27.85 14.92 24.50
C ASN A 158 -28.32 14.67 25.94
N VAL A 159 -28.81 15.72 26.61
CA VAL A 159 -29.30 15.65 28.01
C VAL A 159 -30.42 14.61 28.17
N TYR A 160 -31.31 14.51 27.18
CA TYR A 160 -32.42 13.55 27.19
C TYR A 160 -31.95 12.10 27.11
N ASP A 161 -30.90 11.82 26.38
CA ASP A 161 -30.30 10.49 26.32
C ASP A 161 -29.74 10.07 27.68
N TYR A 162 -29.12 11.00 28.42
CA TYR A 162 -28.64 10.74 29.78
C TYR A 162 -29.79 10.50 30.77
N LEU A 163 -30.87 11.30 30.71
CA LEU A 163 -32.05 11.10 31.55
C LEU A 163 -32.69 9.72 31.35
N LYS A 164 -32.76 9.24 30.10
CA LYS A 164 -33.24 7.88 29.80
C LYS A 164 -32.37 6.79 30.41
N ILE A 165 -31.05 6.98 30.44
CA ILE A 165 -30.12 6.01 31.04
C ILE A 165 -30.37 5.97 32.57
N PHE A 166 -30.47 7.12 33.22
CA PHE A 166 -30.78 7.18 34.65
C PHE A 166 -32.11 6.51 35.01
N ALA A 167 -33.17 6.75 34.21
CA ALA A 167 -34.47 6.14 34.42
C ALA A 167 -34.53 4.61 34.25
N LYS A 168 -33.53 4.02 33.57
CA LYS A 168 -33.42 2.56 33.39
C LYS A 168 -32.64 1.86 34.50
N VAL A 169 -31.88 2.64 35.33
CA VAL A 169 -31.07 2.10 36.41
C VAL A 169 -31.83 2.15 37.76
N LEU A 170 -32.89 2.94 37.82
CA LEU A 170 -33.87 2.97 38.92
C LEU A 170 -34.96 1.94 38.73
#